data_9331226b187dafcae80501ff8711e80f
#
_entry.id   9331226b187dafcae80501ff8711e80f
#
_cell.length_a   1.000
_cell.length_b   1.000
_cell.length_c   1.000
_cell.angle_alpha   90.00
_cell.angle_beta   90.00
_cell.angle_gamma   90.00
#
_symmetry.space_group_name_H-M   'P 1'
#
loop_
_entity.id
_entity.type
_entity.pdbx_description
1 polymer ?
#
loop_
_entity_poly.entity_id
_entity_poly.type
_entity_poly.pdbx_seq_one_letter_code
_entity_poly.pdbx_strand_id
1 'polypeptide(L)'
;MCAIAGIVKCDVRERAERSRLVRMADIQQHRGPDGAGLWLDGAVGLAHRRLAIIDVAGGHQPMTNEDDSVWIVFNGEIYNHAVLRREMQRAGHRYRTKSDTETILHLYEAYGPACVDRLQGMFAFAIWDRRQRRLLLVRDRLGIKPLYYACTDQELLFASEIKGIVASGGLKVAFNETILPEYLANRYVAGEETFYRGVSKLLPGHLLEWSAEQGCRVRRYWHPPQDSVDLDIPLSEQAAQLRAGLERAVQSHLMSDVPLGLFLSGGLDSSGLAALMAPLMPHPVKTFAVGFAEREANELQYARLVARAIGAEHHEVVVSPGQFMQALPKLIWHEDEPIAFQSSVPLFFVSRLARQHVKVVLTGE
;
A
#
# COMPACT_ATOMS: atom_id res chain seq x y z
N MET A 1 -0.33 0.37 -7.69
CA MET A 1 -1.01 0.35 -6.35
C MET A 1 -2.33 1.07 -6.51
N CYS A 2 -3.39 0.60 -5.85
CA CYS A 2 -4.66 1.31 -5.82
C CYS A 2 -4.56 2.65 -5.08
N ALA A 3 -5.61 3.47 -5.18
CA ALA A 3 -5.83 4.60 -4.29
C ALA A 3 -7.23 4.53 -3.69
N ILE A 4 -7.34 4.90 -2.43
CA ILE A 4 -8.59 5.08 -1.72
C ILE A 4 -8.76 6.54 -1.31
N ALA A 5 -9.99 7.00 -1.23
CA ALA A 5 -10.32 8.32 -0.69
C ALA A 5 -11.74 8.31 -0.10
N GLY A 6 -12.01 9.21 0.81
CA GLY A 6 -13.37 9.37 1.34
C GLY A 6 -13.60 10.65 2.11
N ILE A 7 -14.89 10.93 2.27
CA ILE A 7 -15.43 12.08 3.00
C ILE A 7 -16.51 11.55 3.95
N VAL A 8 -16.44 11.91 5.21
CA VAL A 8 -17.49 11.66 6.20
C VAL A 8 -17.84 12.96 6.90
N LYS A 9 -19.07 13.43 6.74
CA LYS A 9 -19.57 14.66 7.38
C LYS A 9 -19.88 14.40 8.87
N CYS A 10 -19.50 15.33 9.73
CA CYS A 10 -19.85 15.26 11.16
C CYS A 10 -21.34 15.45 11.39
N ASP A 11 -21.99 16.37 10.66
CA ASP A 11 -23.45 16.48 10.65
C ASP A 11 -24.06 15.50 9.65
N VAL A 12 -24.77 14.52 10.17
CA VAL A 12 -25.42 13.46 9.37
C VAL A 12 -26.51 13.97 8.42
N ARG A 13 -26.98 15.22 8.59
CA ARG A 13 -27.95 15.89 7.70
C ARG A 13 -27.29 16.46 6.46
N GLU A 14 -25.98 16.72 6.53
CA GLU A 14 -25.19 17.15 5.39
C GLU A 14 -24.96 15.98 4.42
N ARG A 15 -24.59 16.33 3.20
CA ARG A 15 -24.26 15.32 2.16
C ARG A 15 -22.81 15.42 1.75
N ALA A 16 -22.17 14.28 1.59
CA ALA A 16 -20.88 14.20 0.92
C ALA A 16 -21.04 14.59 -0.56
N GLU A 17 -20.28 15.58 -0.99
CA GLU A 17 -20.39 16.11 -2.35
C GLU A 17 -19.64 15.23 -3.36
N ARG A 18 -20.37 14.73 -4.35
CA ARG A 18 -19.80 13.89 -5.43
C ARG A 18 -18.63 14.55 -6.15
N SER A 19 -18.74 15.85 -6.44
CA SER A 19 -17.70 16.62 -7.14
C SER A 19 -16.38 16.67 -6.39
N ARG A 20 -16.43 16.81 -5.06
CA ARG A 20 -15.26 16.79 -4.19
C ARG A 20 -14.61 15.40 -4.21
N LEU A 21 -15.41 14.36 -4.03
CA LEU A 21 -14.93 12.99 -4.00
C LEU A 21 -14.29 12.56 -5.34
N VAL A 22 -14.85 13.01 -6.46
CA VAL A 22 -14.27 12.82 -7.80
C VAL A 22 -12.90 13.46 -7.90
N ARG A 23 -12.74 14.73 -7.47
CA ARG A 23 -11.42 15.39 -7.49
C ARG A 23 -10.39 14.65 -6.64
N MET A 24 -10.79 14.17 -5.45
CA MET A 24 -9.91 13.37 -4.56
C MET A 24 -9.44 12.09 -5.24
N ALA A 25 -10.32 11.41 -5.97
CA ALA A 25 -9.98 10.19 -6.68
C ALA A 25 -9.13 10.47 -7.93
N ASP A 26 -9.50 11.48 -8.73
CA ASP A 26 -8.90 11.74 -10.04
C ASP A 26 -7.44 12.17 -9.91
N ILE A 27 -7.08 12.98 -8.92
CA ILE A 27 -5.70 13.40 -8.70
C ILE A 27 -4.78 12.22 -8.37
N GLN A 28 -5.33 11.10 -7.90
CA GLN A 28 -4.62 9.86 -7.59
C GLN A 28 -4.73 8.80 -8.71
N GLN A 29 -5.18 9.15 -9.92
CA GLN A 29 -5.39 8.22 -11.03
C GLN A 29 -4.12 7.44 -11.42
N HIS A 30 -2.94 8.04 -11.24
CA HIS A 30 -1.65 7.40 -11.53
C HIS A 30 -1.42 6.12 -10.71
N ARG A 31 -2.02 5.99 -9.53
CA ARG A 31 -1.96 4.79 -8.69
C ARG A 31 -2.82 3.66 -9.22
N GLY A 32 -4.01 3.98 -9.73
CA GLY A 32 -4.99 3.00 -10.18
C GLY A 32 -5.60 3.36 -11.53
N PRO A 33 -4.88 3.10 -12.64
CA PRO A 33 -5.33 3.49 -13.97
C PRO A 33 -6.38 2.55 -14.58
N ASP A 34 -6.59 1.35 -14.01
CA ASP A 34 -7.41 0.30 -14.61
C ASP A 34 -8.92 0.46 -14.34
N GLY A 35 -9.29 1.27 -13.35
CA GLY A 35 -10.70 1.51 -13.01
C GLY A 35 -10.92 2.57 -11.95
N ALA A 36 -12.16 3.02 -11.86
CA ALA A 36 -12.61 3.96 -10.84
C ALA A 36 -13.97 3.52 -10.29
N GLY A 37 -14.20 3.77 -9.01
CA GLY A 37 -15.48 3.55 -8.37
C GLY A 37 -15.79 4.60 -7.33
N LEU A 38 -17.07 4.92 -7.18
CA LEU A 38 -17.60 5.90 -6.25
C LEU A 38 -18.87 5.34 -5.60
N TRP A 39 -18.98 5.55 -4.31
CA TRP A 39 -20.19 5.28 -3.55
C TRP A 39 -20.51 6.46 -2.64
N LEU A 40 -21.79 6.79 -2.53
CA LEU A 40 -22.30 7.91 -1.74
C LEU A 40 -23.56 7.48 -1.01
N ASP A 41 -23.62 7.77 0.29
CA ASP A 41 -24.79 7.53 1.13
C ASP A 41 -24.92 8.68 2.17
N GLY A 42 -25.73 9.68 1.85
CA GLY A 42 -25.92 10.84 2.71
C GLY A 42 -24.61 11.56 3.05
N ALA A 43 -24.22 11.50 4.31
CA ALA A 43 -23.03 12.15 4.85
C ALA A 43 -21.71 11.48 4.44
N VAL A 44 -21.74 10.32 3.81
CA VAL A 44 -20.54 9.50 3.53
C VAL A 44 -20.32 9.35 2.04
N GLY A 45 -19.06 9.48 1.63
CA GLY A 45 -18.61 9.17 0.28
C GLY A 45 -17.30 8.39 0.30
N LEU A 46 -17.24 7.31 -0.47
CA LEU A 46 -16.07 6.46 -0.66
C LEU A 46 -15.67 6.44 -2.14
N ALA A 47 -14.39 6.52 -2.42
CA ALA A 47 -13.82 6.49 -3.75
C ALA A 47 -12.64 5.54 -3.86
N HIS A 48 -12.50 4.93 -5.02
CA HIS A 48 -11.43 4.01 -5.33
C HIS A 48 -10.87 4.23 -6.73
N ARG A 49 -9.54 4.14 -6.86
CA ARG A 49 -8.81 4.03 -8.13
C ARG A 49 -8.11 2.68 -8.15
N ARG A 50 -8.39 1.85 -9.15
CA ARG A 50 -7.99 0.45 -9.19
C ARG A 50 -6.76 0.22 -10.06
N LEU A 51 -5.77 -0.48 -9.48
CA LEU A 51 -4.81 -1.28 -10.22
C LEU A 51 -5.23 -2.76 -10.05
N ALA A 52 -5.72 -3.39 -11.11
CA ALA A 52 -6.26 -4.73 -11.05
C ALA A 52 -5.13 -5.77 -11.03
N ILE A 53 -4.96 -6.45 -9.90
CA ILE A 53 -3.93 -7.48 -9.64
C ILE A 53 -4.61 -8.81 -9.32
N ILE A 54 -5.53 -8.84 -8.35
CA ILE A 54 -6.30 -10.02 -7.95
C ILE A 54 -7.74 -9.84 -8.41
N ASP A 55 -8.34 -10.91 -8.93
CA ASP A 55 -9.70 -10.93 -9.49
C ASP A 55 -9.96 -9.76 -10.44
N VAL A 56 -9.20 -9.75 -11.53
CA VAL A 56 -9.19 -8.63 -12.50
C VAL A 56 -10.60 -8.24 -12.94
N ALA A 57 -11.50 -9.20 -13.12
CA ALA A 57 -12.87 -8.99 -13.59
C ALA A 57 -13.86 -8.64 -12.45
N GLY A 58 -13.72 -9.26 -11.26
CA GLY A 58 -14.72 -9.19 -10.18
C GLY A 58 -14.40 -8.23 -9.04
N GLY A 59 -13.13 -7.87 -8.85
CA GLY A 59 -12.67 -7.09 -7.69
C GLY A 59 -12.95 -5.58 -7.77
N HIS A 60 -14.12 -5.15 -8.26
CA HIS A 60 -14.50 -3.74 -8.30
C HIS A 60 -14.74 -3.19 -6.89
N GLN A 61 -14.38 -1.92 -6.70
CA GLN A 61 -14.55 -1.20 -5.44
C GLN A 61 -15.11 0.21 -5.70
N PRO A 62 -15.84 0.83 -4.74
CA PRO A 62 -16.17 0.33 -3.39
C PRO A 62 -16.96 -0.97 -3.46
N MET A 63 -16.66 -1.91 -2.53
CA MET A 63 -17.30 -3.23 -2.46
C MET A 63 -18.19 -3.31 -1.22
N THR A 64 -19.25 -4.12 -1.27
CA THR A 64 -20.20 -4.28 -0.18
C THR A 64 -20.43 -5.75 0.15
N ASN A 65 -20.91 -6.01 1.36
CA ASN A 65 -21.41 -7.31 1.78
C ASN A 65 -22.78 -7.61 1.16
N GLU A 66 -23.42 -8.74 1.55
CA GLU A 66 -24.62 -9.26 0.90
C GLU A 66 -25.86 -8.37 1.04
N ASP A 67 -25.96 -7.60 2.13
CA ASP A 67 -27.10 -6.75 2.46
C ASP A 67 -26.84 -5.24 2.37
N ASP A 68 -25.73 -4.85 1.78
CA ASP A 68 -25.28 -3.47 1.59
C ASP A 68 -25.11 -2.67 2.90
N SER A 69 -24.89 -3.37 4.02
CA SER A 69 -24.71 -2.73 5.32
C SER A 69 -23.27 -2.33 5.62
N VAL A 70 -22.29 -2.97 5.00
CA VAL A 70 -20.86 -2.70 5.17
C VAL A 70 -20.21 -2.45 3.82
N TRP A 71 -19.55 -1.30 3.69
CA TRP A 71 -18.86 -0.88 2.46
C TRP A 71 -17.36 -0.73 2.71
N ILE A 72 -16.53 -1.17 1.76
CA ILE A 72 -15.08 -1.08 1.84
C ILE A 72 -14.46 -0.45 0.60
N VAL A 73 -13.39 0.33 0.82
CA VAL A 73 -12.37 0.67 -0.16
C VAL A 73 -11.01 0.22 0.38
N PHE A 74 -10.24 -0.46 -0.46
CA PHE A 74 -9.03 -1.17 -0.07
C PHE A 74 -7.90 -0.96 -1.08
N ASN A 75 -6.72 -0.66 -0.60
CA ASN A 75 -5.46 -0.60 -1.34
C ASN A 75 -4.47 -1.56 -0.70
N GLY A 76 -4.26 -2.72 -1.28
CA GLY A 76 -3.36 -3.71 -0.71
C GLY A 76 -3.49 -5.09 -1.31
N GLU A 77 -2.90 -6.07 -0.61
CA GLU A 77 -3.00 -7.51 -0.85
C GLU A 77 -2.99 -8.25 0.48
N ILE A 78 -3.91 -9.20 0.68
CA ILE A 78 -4.01 -10.04 1.86
C ILE A 78 -3.46 -11.43 1.54
N TYR A 79 -2.22 -11.69 1.93
CA TYR A 79 -1.48 -12.90 1.55
C TYR A 79 -2.09 -14.20 2.08
N ASN A 80 -2.72 -14.17 3.24
CA ASN A 80 -3.43 -15.32 3.81
C ASN A 80 -4.92 -15.40 3.44
N HIS A 81 -5.37 -14.59 2.45
CA HIS A 81 -6.76 -14.54 1.99
C HIS A 81 -7.35 -15.91 1.68
N ALA A 82 -6.63 -16.79 0.98
CA ALA A 82 -7.15 -18.10 0.58
C ALA A 82 -7.48 -19.01 1.79
N VAL A 83 -6.73 -18.88 2.90
CA VAL A 83 -7.00 -19.60 4.15
C VAL A 83 -8.21 -19.00 4.85
N LEU A 84 -8.22 -17.68 5.01
CA LEU A 84 -9.30 -16.93 5.66
C LEU A 84 -10.63 -17.10 4.93
N ARG A 85 -10.61 -17.08 3.58
CA ARG A 85 -11.78 -17.33 2.75
C ARG A 85 -12.43 -18.69 3.08
N ARG A 86 -11.64 -19.75 3.12
CA ARG A 86 -12.14 -21.10 3.44
C ARG A 86 -12.75 -21.18 4.85
N GLU A 87 -12.17 -20.45 5.78
CA GLU A 87 -12.70 -20.36 7.15
C GLU A 87 -14.04 -19.62 7.17
N MET A 88 -14.13 -18.45 6.55
CA MET A 88 -15.37 -17.68 6.48
C MET A 88 -16.48 -18.45 5.74
N GLN A 89 -16.15 -19.18 4.68
CA GLN A 89 -17.11 -20.05 3.99
C GLN A 89 -17.65 -21.17 4.89
N ARG A 90 -16.80 -21.77 5.74
CA ARG A 90 -17.24 -22.77 6.74
C ARG A 90 -18.11 -22.14 7.83
N ALA A 91 -17.91 -20.87 8.14
CA ALA A 91 -18.74 -20.10 9.05
C ALA A 91 -20.07 -19.64 8.43
N GLY A 92 -20.30 -19.93 7.14
CA GLY A 92 -21.57 -19.64 6.44
C GLY A 92 -21.56 -18.40 5.54
N HIS A 93 -20.46 -17.67 5.47
CA HIS A 93 -20.34 -16.51 4.57
C HIS A 93 -20.31 -16.92 3.10
N ARG A 94 -20.98 -16.14 2.24
CA ARG A 94 -21.10 -16.41 0.81
C ARG A 94 -20.31 -15.40 0.01
N TYR A 95 -19.34 -15.87 -0.76
CA TYR A 95 -18.50 -15.04 -1.60
C TYR A 95 -19.09 -14.87 -3.01
N ARG A 96 -19.09 -13.65 -3.53
CA ARG A 96 -19.51 -13.30 -4.90
C ARG A 96 -18.31 -13.14 -5.83
N THR A 97 -17.13 -12.83 -5.28
CA THR A 97 -15.90 -12.54 -6.01
C THR A 97 -14.78 -13.50 -5.61
N LYS A 98 -13.64 -13.39 -6.28
CA LYS A 98 -12.40 -14.07 -5.87
C LYS A 98 -11.43 -13.09 -5.18
N SER A 99 -11.86 -11.84 -4.98
CA SER A 99 -11.04 -10.79 -4.39
C SER A 99 -10.76 -11.03 -2.91
N ASP A 100 -9.56 -10.67 -2.50
CA ASP A 100 -9.16 -10.60 -1.09
C ASP A 100 -9.90 -9.48 -0.32
N THR A 101 -10.37 -8.45 -1.03
CA THR A 101 -11.21 -7.38 -0.49
C THR A 101 -12.47 -7.92 0.16
N GLU A 102 -13.15 -8.89 -0.47
CA GLU A 102 -14.36 -9.50 0.08
C GLU A 102 -14.07 -10.29 1.36
N THR A 103 -12.88 -10.87 1.47
CA THR A 103 -12.46 -11.55 2.70
C THR A 103 -12.34 -10.58 3.88
N ILE A 104 -11.90 -9.34 3.66
CA ILE A 104 -11.88 -8.32 4.72
C ILE A 104 -13.31 -7.98 5.18
N LEU A 105 -14.26 -7.86 4.25
CA LEU A 105 -15.67 -7.60 4.58
C LEU A 105 -16.23 -8.68 5.50
N HIS A 106 -16.11 -9.95 5.14
CA HIS A 106 -16.63 -11.07 5.94
C HIS A 106 -15.92 -11.22 7.28
N LEU A 107 -14.61 -10.93 7.34
CA LEU A 107 -13.90 -10.88 8.62
C LEU A 107 -14.43 -9.74 9.51
N TYR A 108 -14.73 -8.57 8.92
CA TYR A 108 -15.30 -7.46 9.68
C TYR A 108 -16.70 -7.79 10.20
N GLU A 109 -17.54 -8.47 9.42
CA GLU A 109 -18.85 -8.95 9.88
C GLU A 109 -18.72 -9.89 11.08
N ALA A 110 -17.75 -10.80 11.04
CA ALA A 110 -17.55 -11.80 12.09
C ALA A 110 -16.87 -11.25 13.36
N TYR A 111 -15.91 -10.33 13.22
CA TYR A 111 -15.01 -9.92 14.30
C TYR A 111 -14.98 -8.41 14.54
N GLY A 112 -15.74 -7.61 13.77
CA GLY A 112 -15.66 -6.14 13.85
C GLY A 112 -14.24 -5.61 13.60
N PRO A 113 -13.82 -4.55 14.31
CA PRO A 113 -12.47 -3.98 14.16
C PRO A 113 -11.31 -4.96 14.49
N ALA A 114 -11.57 -6.03 15.27
CA ALA A 114 -10.57 -7.05 15.58
C ALA A 114 -10.20 -7.95 14.35
N CYS A 115 -10.93 -7.82 13.24
CA CYS A 115 -10.59 -8.49 11.99
C CYS A 115 -9.14 -8.23 11.55
N VAL A 116 -8.57 -7.07 11.90
CA VAL A 116 -7.19 -6.66 11.55
C VAL A 116 -6.13 -7.59 12.12
N ASP A 117 -6.37 -8.21 13.27
CA ASP A 117 -5.42 -9.10 13.93
C ASP A 117 -5.17 -10.38 13.13
N ARG A 118 -6.14 -10.76 12.29
CA ARG A 118 -6.11 -11.96 11.46
C ARG A 118 -5.48 -11.75 10.09
N LEU A 119 -5.34 -10.52 9.65
CA LEU A 119 -4.82 -10.18 8.33
C LEU A 119 -3.29 -10.28 8.29
N GLN A 120 -2.78 -10.96 7.27
CA GLN A 120 -1.37 -10.95 6.90
C GLN A 120 -1.27 -10.37 5.48
N GLY A 121 -0.57 -9.24 5.35
CA GLY A 121 -0.50 -8.56 4.07
C GLY A 121 0.00 -7.13 4.19
N MET A 122 -0.04 -6.43 3.08
CA MET A 122 0.24 -5.00 2.95
C MET A 122 -1.06 -4.29 2.58
N PHE A 123 -1.53 -3.39 3.42
CA PHE A 123 -2.86 -2.81 3.22
C PHE A 123 -3.08 -1.44 3.86
N ALA A 124 -3.95 -0.68 3.19
CA ALA A 124 -4.69 0.42 3.76
C ALA A 124 -6.15 0.29 3.31
N PHE A 125 -7.10 0.36 4.23
CA PHE A 125 -8.51 0.28 3.89
C PHE A 125 -9.38 1.19 4.74
N ALA A 126 -10.56 1.48 4.20
CA ALA A 126 -11.63 2.15 4.91
C ALA A 126 -12.90 1.29 4.84
N ILE A 127 -13.51 1.02 5.99
CA ILE A 127 -14.80 0.36 6.09
C ILE A 127 -15.81 1.34 6.66
N TRP A 128 -16.95 1.47 5.98
CA TRP A 128 -18.14 2.15 6.49
C TRP A 128 -19.21 1.13 6.88
N ASP A 129 -19.53 1.10 8.16
CA ASP A 129 -20.63 0.30 8.74
C ASP A 129 -21.87 1.20 8.85
N ARG A 130 -22.87 0.97 7.99
CA ARG A 130 -24.13 1.73 7.96
C ARG A 130 -24.99 1.50 9.21
N ARG A 131 -24.94 0.29 9.76
CA ARG A 131 -25.75 -0.08 10.95
C ARG A 131 -25.23 0.62 12.20
N GLN A 132 -23.92 0.64 12.36
CA GLN A 132 -23.26 1.27 13.50
C GLN A 132 -22.96 2.76 13.25
N ARG A 133 -23.11 3.24 12.00
CA ARG A 133 -22.74 4.59 11.55
C ARG A 133 -21.30 4.93 11.94
N ARG A 134 -20.39 4.01 11.66
CA ARG A 134 -18.99 4.06 12.04
C ARG A 134 -18.08 3.90 10.82
N LEU A 135 -17.05 4.73 10.75
CA LEU A 135 -15.93 4.55 9.83
C LEU A 135 -14.76 3.90 10.58
N LEU A 136 -14.14 2.91 9.96
CA LEU A 136 -12.89 2.30 10.37
C LEU A 136 -11.84 2.52 9.28
N LEU A 137 -10.74 3.22 9.60
CA LEU A 137 -9.54 3.30 8.77
C LEU A 137 -8.47 2.40 9.36
N VAL A 138 -7.77 1.64 8.52
CA VAL A 138 -6.72 0.73 8.98
C VAL A 138 -5.49 0.84 8.08
N ARG A 139 -4.31 0.82 8.68
CA ARG A 139 -3.03 0.74 7.98
C ARG A 139 -2.26 -0.50 8.44
N ASP A 140 -1.61 -1.19 7.52
CA ASP A 140 -0.87 -2.43 7.78
C ASP A 140 0.24 -2.26 8.83
N ARG A 141 0.74 -3.39 9.33
CA ARG A 141 1.70 -3.48 10.45
C ARG A 141 2.97 -2.68 10.21
N LEU A 142 3.50 -2.70 8.98
CA LEU A 142 4.76 -2.02 8.61
C LEU A 142 4.52 -0.69 7.88
N GLY A 143 3.23 -0.33 7.59
CA GLY A 143 2.87 0.90 6.90
C GLY A 143 3.26 0.91 5.42
N ILE A 144 3.32 -0.26 4.78
CA ILE A 144 3.68 -0.41 3.36
C ILE A 144 2.71 0.36 2.47
N LYS A 145 1.41 0.32 2.78
CA LYS A 145 0.42 1.13 2.06
C LYS A 145 0.18 2.45 2.79
N PRO A 146 0.30 3.58 2.07
CA PRO A 146 0.08 4.89 2.68
C PRO A 146 -1.40 5.14 2.96
N LEU A 147 -1.67 5.85 4.07
CA LEU A 147 -2.99 6.34 4.43
C LEU A 147 -2.85 7.63 5.25
N TYR A 148 -3.50 8.68 4.77
CA TYR A 148 -3.54 9.99 5.39
C TYR A 148 -4.98 10.36 5.73
N TYR A 149 -5.16 11.20 6.77
CA TYR A 149 -6.46 11.69 7.17
C TYR A 149 -6.38 13.12 7.69
N ALA A 150 -7.51 13.81 7.67
CA ALA A 150 -7.70 15.10 8.28
C ALA A 150 -9.05 15.13 9.00
N CYS A 151 -9.02 15.37 10.32
CA CYS A 151 -10.21 15.54 11.13
C CYS A 151 -10.44 17.03 11.36
N THR A 152 -11.58 17.54 10.93
CA THR A 152 -12.03 18.90 11.18
C THR A 152 -13.34 18.87 11.98
N ASP A 153 -13.82 20.03 12.44
CA ASP A 153 -15.11 20.14 13.13
C ASP A 153 -16.29 19.80 12.20
N GLN A 154 -16.09 19.82 10.88
CA GLN A 154 -17.15 19.61 9.90
C GLN A 154 -17.10 18.21 9.26
N GLU A 155 -15.93 17.64 9.09
CA GLU A 155 -15.76 16.39 8.33
C GLU A 155 -14.44 15.68 8.64
N LEU A 156 -14.45 14.37 8.44
CA LEU A 156 -13.27 13.53 8.30
C LEU A 156 -12.99 13.30 6.81
N LEU A 157 -11.78 13.61 6.39
CA LEU A 157 -11.24 13.32 5.05
C LEU A 157 -10.15 12.28 5.16
N PHE A 158 -10.07 11.36 4.20
CA PHE A 158 -8.94 10.43 4.09
C PHE A 158 -8.57 10.15 2.65
N ALA A 159 -7.30 9.82 2.42
CA ALA A 159 -6.81 9.43 1.09
C ALA A 159 -5.50 8.64 1.18
N SER A 160 -5.15 7.92 0.11
CA SER A 160 -3.85 7.26 -0.02
C SER A 160 -2.69 8.24 -0.17
N GLU A 161 -2.94 9.45 -0.68
CA GLU A 161 -1.95 10.52 -0.86
C GLU A 161 -2.51 11.84 -0.32
N ILE A 162 -1.63 12.71 0.20
CA ILE A 162 -2.01 14.00 0.79
C ILE A 162 -2.72 14.88 -0.23
N LYS A 163 -2.25 14.88 -1.49
CA LYS A 163 -2.90 15.63 -2.58
C LYS A 163 -4.37 15.25 -2.77
N GLY A 164 -4.76 13.99 -2.45
CA GLY A 164 -6.16 13.56 -2.46
C GLY A 164 -7.00 14.32 -1.45
N ILE A 165 -6.49 14.53 -0.23
CA ILE A 165 -7.15 15.33 0.81
C ILE A 165 -7.23 16.80 0.39
N VAL A 166 -6.12 17.36 -0.10
CA VAL A 166 -6.06 18.77 -0.56
C VAL A 166 -7.06 19.03 -1.69
N ALA A 167 -7.17 18.10 -2.66
CA ALA A 167 -8.10 18.23 -3.78
C ALA A 167 -9.58 18.21 -3.38
N SER A 168 -9.90 17.77 -2.15
CA SER A 168 -11.27 17.85 -1.63
C SER A 168 -11.75 19.31 -1.52
N GLY A 169 -10.85 20.27 -1.29
CA GLY A 169 -11.17 21.67 -0.99
C GLY A 169 -11.74 21.89 0.42
N GLY A 170 -11.79 20.85 1.25
CA GLY A 170 -12.31 20.94 2.63
C GLY A 170 -11.26 21.34 3.66
N LEU A 171 -9.99 21.49 3.25
CA LEU A 171 -8.90 21.88 4.13
C LEU A 171 -8.21 23.14 3.61
N LYS A 172 -7.95 24.10 4.51
CA LYS A 172 -7.08 25.24 4.20
C LYS A 172 -5.64 24.77 4.25
N VAL A 173 -5.00 24.70 3.08
CA VAL A 173 -3.61 24.27 2.96
C VAL A 173 -2.69 25.28 3.64
N ALA A 174 -1.87 24.81 4.56
CA ALA A 174 -0.81 25.59 5.21
C ALA A 174 0.40 24.70 5.46
N PHE A 175 1.58 25.26 5.29
CA PHE A 175 2.83 24.57 5.56
C PHE A 175 3.02 24.33 7.07
N ASN A 176 3.48 23.15 7.44
CA ASN A 176 3.78 22.79 8.83
C ASN A 176 5.29 22.97 9.09
N GLU A 177 5.66 24.09 9.67
CA GLU A 177 7.05 24.43 9.96
C GLU A 177 7.63 23.59 11.11
N THR A 178 6.78 23.03 11.97
CA THR A 178 7.22 22.32 13.19
C THR A 178 8.01 21.06 12.88
N ILE A 179 7.79 20.45 11.72
CA ILE A 179 8.46 19.22 11.30
C ILE A 179 9.83 19.45 10.66
N LEU A 180 10.18 20.68 10.29
CA LEU A 180 11.43 20.97 9.57
C LEU A 180 12.68 20.51 10.30
N PRO A 181 12.86 20.76 11.62
CA PRO A 181 14.04 20.30 12.34
C PRO A 181 14.21 18.77 12.27
N GLU A 182 13.12 18.04 12.45
CA GLU A 182 13.12 16.57 12.37
C GLU A 182 13.46 16.08 10.95
N TYR A 183 12.79 16.66 9.95
CA TYR A 183 13.02 16.29 8.56
C TYR A 183 14.46 16.56 8.10
N LEU A 184 15.04 17.71 8.46
CA LEU A 184 16.42 18.08 8.11
C LEU A 184 17.44 17.18 8.81
N ALA A 185 17.14 16.73 10.04
CA ALA A 185 18.02 15.82 10.79
C ALA A 185 17.93 14.38 10.28
N ASN A 186 16.72 13.87 10.04
CA ASN A 186 16.45 12.45 9.78
C ASN A 186 16.13 12.13 8.32
N ARG A 187 15.87 13.14 7.46
CA ARG A 187 15.40 13.02 6.08
C ARG A 187 13.98 12.45 5.95
N TYR A 188 13.26 12.27 7.03
CA TYR A 188 11.86 11.86 7.08
C TYR A 188 11.20 12.37 8.37
N VAL A 189 9.88 12.34 8.39
CA VAL A 189 9.08 12.65 9.57
C VAL A 189 8.52 11.35 10.13
N ALA A 190 8.98 10.95 11.31
CA ALA A 190 8.66 9.64 11.92
C ALA A 190 7.23 9.58 12.49
N GLY A 191 6.75 10.72 13.02
CA GLY A 191 5.43 10.84 13.65
C GLY A 191 4.26 10.87 12.67
N GLU A 192 3.10 11.17 13.21
CA GLU A 192 1.86 11.32 12.44
C GLU A 192 1.80 12.62 11.64
N GLU A 193 2.59 13.60 11.98
CA GLU A 193 2.62 14.89 11.31
C GLU A 193 3.08 14.79 9.85
N THR A 194 2.66 15.75 9.05
CA THR A 194 3.06 15.91 7.66
C THR A 194 3.50 17.35 7.38
N PHE A 195 4.02 17.63 6.17
CA PHE A 195 4.30 19.00 5.72
C PHE A 195 3.05 19.87 5.60
N TYR A 196 1.87 19.29 5.73
CA TYR A 196 0.57 19.99 5.60
C TYR A 196 -0.12 20.06 6.96
N ARG A 197 -0.31 21.25 7.51
CA ARG A 197 -1.04 21.44 8.77
C ARG A 197 -2.44 20.85 8.69
N GLY A 198 -2.81 20.08 9.71
CA GLY A 198 -4.13 19.44 9.79
C GLY A 198 -4.28 18.16 8.96
N VAL A 199 -3.21 17.71 8.30
CA VAL A 199 -3.16 16.39 7.67
C VAL A 199 -2.21 15.49 8.44
N SER A 200 -2.71 14.35 8.88
CA SER A 200 -1.93 13.34 9.63
C SER A 200 -1.75 12.06 8.84
N LYS A 201 -0.61 11.37 9.06
CA LYS A 201 -0.40 9.98 8.63
C LYS A 201 -1.09 9.05 9.63
N LEU A 202 -1.86 8.09 9.16
CA LEU A 202 -2.18 6.95 10.02
C LEU A 202 -0.93 6.08 10.15
N LEU A 203 -0.40 5.95 11.37
CA LEU A 203 0.87 5.27 11.61
C LEU A 203 0.81 3.76 11.31
N PRO A 204 1.95 3.10 11.03
CA PRO A 204 2.03 1.65 10.88
C PRO A 204 1.43 0.91 12.08
N GLY A 205 0.63 -0.14 11.81
CA GLY A 205 -0.01 -0.92 12.88
C GLY A 205 -1.08 -0.16 13.67
N HIS A 206 -1.64 0.92 13.09
CA HIS A 206 -2.73 1.70 13.73
C HIS A 206 -4.02 1.61 12.94
N LEU A 207 -5.09 1.84 13.66
CA LEU A 207 -6.42 2.06 13.11
C LEU A 207 -7.04 3.32 13.70
N LEU A 208 -7.96 3.91 12.94
CA LEU A 208 -8.79 5.03 13.37
C LEU A 208 -10.25 4.61 13.28
N GLU A 209 -10.97 4.76 14.38
CA GLU A 209 -12.43 4.63 14.45
C GLU A 209 -13.05 6.01 14.54
N TRP A 210 -14.07 6.25 13.73
CA TRP A 210 -14.83 7.50 13.77
C TRP A 210 -16.33 7.22 13.90
N SER A 211 -16.99 7.99 14.73
CA SER A 211 -18.45 8.15 14.76
C SER A 211 -18.82 9.58 15.09
N ALA A 212 -20.04 9.99 14.75
CA ALA A 212 -20.52 11.34 15.04
C ALA A 212 -20.52 11.68 16.55
N GLU A 213 -20.68 10.67 17.41
CA GLU A 213 -20.72 10.86 18.87
C GLU A 213 -19.31 10.93 19.49
N GLN A 214 -18.34 10.21 18.95
CA GLN A 214 -17.04 10.01 19.58
C GLN A 214 -15.91 10.74 18.86
N GLY A 215 -16.17 11.26 17.65
CA GLY A 215 -15.12 11.84 16.80
C GLY A 215 -14.09 10.82 16.34
N CYS A 216 -12.87 11.29 16.07
CA CYS A 216 -11.75 10.45 15.65
C CYS A 216 -11.04 9.84 16.87
N ARG A 217 -10.87 8.53 16.88
CA ARG A 217 -10.09 7.80 17.88
C ARG A 217 -9.06 6.92 17.20
N VAL A 218 -7.79 7.24 17.36
CA VAL A 218 -6.66 6.45 16.84
C VAL A 218 -6.18 5.50 17.92
N ARG A 219 -5.96 4.24 17.57
CA ARG A 219 -5.32 3.27 18.44
C ARG A 219 -4.37 2.35 17.68
N ARG A 220 -3.33 1.93 18.35
CA ARG A 220 -2.40 0.92 17.85
C ARG A 220 -2.98 -0.47 18.06
N TYR A 221 -2.99 -1.31 17.01
CA TYR A 221 -3.44 -2.69 17.09
C TYR A 221 -2.29 -3.70 17.04
N TRP A 222 -1.12 -3.27 16.57
CA TRP A 222 0.04 -4.17 16.46
C TRP A 222 1.33 -3.50 16.92
N HIS A 223 2.18 -4.28 17.60
CA HIS A 223 3.54 -3.91 18.00
C HIS A 223 4.53 -4.88 17.38
N PRO A 224 5.75 -4.44 17.00
CA PRO A 224 6.84 -5.35 16.71
C PRO A 224 7.05 -6.30 17.89
N PRO A 225 7.38 -7.59 17.65
CA PRO A 225 7.73 -8.51 18.72
C PRO A 225 8.86 -7.92 19.56
N GLN A 226 8.72 -7.97 20.88
CA GLN A 226 9.73 -7.51 21.83
C GLN A 226 10.46 -8.68 22.51
N ASP A 227 10.10 -9.91 22.11
CA ASP A 227 10.66 -11.11 22.72
C ASP A 227 12.16 -11.21 22.49
N SER A 228 12.88 -11.63 23.53
CA SER A 228 14.29 -11.94 23.43
C SER A 228 14.51 -13.06 22.42
N VAL A 229 15.39 -12.82 21.46
CA VAL A 229 15.84 -13.88 20.56
C VAL A 229 16.66 -14.85 21.43
N ASP A 230 16.32 -16.14 21.39
CA ASP A 230 17.16 -17.17 21.98
C ASP A 230 18.46 -17.24 21.16
N LEU A 231 19.53 -16.67 21.70
CA LEU A 231 20.85 -16.62 21.06
C LEU A 231 21.63 -17.94 21.24
N ASP A 232 21.10 -18.90 22.00
CA ASP A 232 21.79 -20.16 22.31
C ASP A 232 21.60 -21.21 21.23
N ILE A 233 20.76 -20.94 20.22
CA ILE A 233 20.62 -21.87 19.07
C ILE A 233 21.81 -21.76 18.10
N PRO A 234 22.34 -22.87 17.56
CA PRO A 234 23.46 -22.87 16.63
C PRO A 234 23.20 -22.00 15.39
N LEU A 235 24.23 -21.33 14.87
CA LEU A 235 24.15 -20.48 13.67
C LEU A 235 23.54 -21.23 12.46
N SER A 236 23.86 -22.52 12.31
CA SER A 236 23.29 -23.36 11.23
C SER A 236 21.77 -23.51 11.35
N GLU A 237 21.26 -23.59 12.57
CA GLU A 237 19.81 -23.68 12.81
C GLU A 237 19.14 -22.31 12.61
N GLN A 238 19.76 -21.22 13.06
CA GLN A 238 19.28 -19.86 12.79
C GLN A 238 19.20 -19.60 11.28
N ALA A 239 20.24 -19.98 10.53
CA ALA A 239 20.25 -19.84 9.07
C ALA A 239 19.16 -20.67 8.39
N ALA A 240 18.89 -21.89 8.87
CA ALA A 240 17.83 -22.73 8.34
C ALA A 240 16.43 -22.14 8.62
N GLN A 241 16.20 -21.60 9.83
CA GLN A 241 14.96 -20.95 10.21
C GLN A 241 14.73 -19.67 9.39
N LEU A 242 15.77 -18.84 9.21
CA LEU A 242 15.72 -17.63 8.38
C LEU A 242 15.37 -17.99 6.93
N ARG A 243 16.06 -18.97 6.35
CA ARG A 243 15.81 -19.46 4.99
C ARG A 243 14.35 -19.90 4.82
N ALA A 244 13.88 -20.75 5.72
CA ALA A 244 12.49 -21.23 5.67
C ALA A 244 11.47 -20.07 5.84
N GLY A 245 11.80 -19.05 6.64
CA GLY A 245 11.01 -17.84 6.78
C GLY A 245 10.94 -17.03 5.47
N LEU A 246 12.09 -16.82 4.83
CA LEU A 246 12.18 -16.10 3.56
C LEU A 246 11.46 -16.86 2.42
N GLU A 247 11.61 -18.19 2.33
CA GLU A 247 10.91 -19.01 1.34
C GLU A 247 9.38 -18.86 1.48
N ARG A 248 8.85 -18.96 2.71
CA ARG A 248 7.42 -18.73 2.97
C ARG A 248 6.98 -17.30 2.62
N ALA A 249 7.79 -16.31 2.96
CA ALA A 249 7.50 -14.92 2.64
C ALA A 249 7.44 -14.70 1.13
N VAL A 250 8.46 -15.12 0.38
CA VAL A 250 8.49 -15.04 -1.08
C VAL A 250 7.26 -15.74 -1.67
N GLN A 251 6.99 -16.98 -1.27
CA GLN A 251 5.85 -17.75 -1.79
C GLN A 251 4.52 -17.02 -1.57
N SER A 252 4.33 -16.39 -0.41
CA SER A 252 3.10 -15.64 -0.11
C SER A 252 2.96 -14.38 -0.96
N HIS A 253 4.06 -13.74 -1.33
CA HIS A 253 4.08 -12.52 -2.14
C HIS A 253 3.94 -12.79 -3.66
N LEU A 254 4.00 -14.05 -4.10
CA LEU A 254 3.78 -14.43 -5.50
C LEU A 254 2.29 -14.54 -5.88
N MET A 255 1.37 -14.26 -4.95
CA MET A 255 -0.06 -14.28 -5.20
C MET A 255 -0.45 -13.14 -6.15
N SER A 256 -0.75 -13.47 -7.41
CA SER A 256 -1.11 -12.50 -8.45
C SER A 256 -1.80 -13.19 -9.62
N ASP A 257 -2.86 -12.59 -10.17
CA ASP A 257 -3.52 -13.02 -11.42
C ASP A 257 -2.89 -12.34 -12.65
N VAL A 258 -1.85 -11.52 -12.46
CA VAL A 258 -1.15 -10.79 -13.53
C VAL A 258 0.36 -11.06 -13.48
N PRO A 259 1.09 -10.83 -14.58
CA PRO A 259 2.53 -11.03 -14.59
C PRO A 259 3.25 -10.22 -13.52
N LEU A 260 4.19 -10.88 -12.85
CA LEU A 260 5.04 -10.28 -11.83
C LEU A 260 6.53 -10.45 -12.18
N GLY A 261 7.37 -9.60 -11.59
CA GLY A 261 8.81 -9.60 -11.78
C GLY A 261 9.56 -9.21 -10.52
N LEU A 262 10.84 -8.87 -10.68
CA LEU A 262 11.73 -8.56 -9.57
C LEU A 262 12.64 -7.36 -9.93
N PHE A 263 12.82 -6.43 -9.01
CA PHE A 263 13.92 -5.47 -9.11
C PHE A 263 15.22 -6.13 -8.66
N LEU A 264 16.23 -6.11 -9.53
CA LEU A 264 17.49 -6.81 -9.33
C LEU A 264 18.65 -5.83 -9.41
N SER A 265 19.22 -5.48 -8.27
CA SER A 265 20.43 -4.64 -8.20
C SER A 265 21.73 -5.46 -8.32
N GLY A 266 21.67 -6.76 -8.02
CA GLY A 266 22.85 -7.62 -7.87
C GLY A 266 23.46 -7.56 -6.46
N GLY A 267 22.88 -6.80 -5.54
CA GLY A 267 23.18 -6.84 -4.11
C GLY A 267 22.70 -8.15 -3.46
N LEU A 268 23.14 -8.40 -2.23
CA LEU A 268 22.85 -9.66 -1.51
C LEU A 268 21.35 -9.94 -1.40
N ASP A 269 20.56 -8.95 -0.96
CA ASP A 269 19.13 -9.12 -0.70
C ASP A 269 18.33 -9.39 -1.96
N SER A 270 18.51 -8.56 -3.00
CA SER A 270 17.83 -8.76 -4.29
C SER A 270 18.23 -10.05 -4.97
N SER A 271 19.50 -10.49 -4.83
CA SER A 271 20.00 -11.74 -5.36
C SER A 271 19.44 -12.95 -4.60
N GLY A 272 19.33 -12.85 -3.27
CA GLY A 272 18.70 -13.85 -2.42
C GLY A 272 17.23 -14.05 -2.79
N LEU A 273 16.47 -12.94 -2.95
CA LEU A 273 15.09 -13.01 -3.42
C LEU A 273 14.98 -13.64 -4.81
N ALA A 274 15.87 -13.27 -5.75
CA ALA A 274 15.90 -13.83 -7.08
C ALA A 274 16.10 -15.36 -7.06
N ALA A 275 17.02 -15.83 -6.24
CA ALA A 275 17.31 -17.26 -6.08
C ALA A 275 16.14 -18.04 -5.44
N LEU A 276 15.41 -17.42 -4.49
CA LEU A 276 14.24 -18.02 -3.86
C LEU A 276 13.01 -18.00 -4.79
N MET A 277 12.85 -16.94 -5.57
CA MET A 277 11.72 -16.77 -6.48
C MET A 277 11.80 -17.67 -7.71
N ALA A 278 13.00 -17.82 -8.30
CA ALA A 278 13.18 -18.52 -9.58
C ALA A 278 12.60 -19.96 -9.60
N PRO A 279 12.82 -20.82 -8.61
CA PRO A 279 12.27 -22.18 -8.61
C PRO A 279 10.74 -22.23 -8.38
N LEU A 280 10.13 -21.16 -7.89
CA LEU A 280 8.69 -21.06 -7.62
C LEU A 280 7.90 -20.58 -8.85
N MET A 281 8.58 -20.05 -9.86
CA MET A 281 7.95 -19.49 -11.05
C MET A 281 7.84 -20.52 -12.17
N PRO A 282 6.69 -20.61 -12.87
CA PRO A 282 6.51 -21.53 -14.00
C PRO A 282 7.26 -21.10 -15.27
N HIS A 283 7.74 -19.86 -15.30
CA HIS A 283 8.45 -19.24 -16.43
C HIS A 283 9.67 -18.48 -15.92
N PRO A 284 10.65 -18.15 -16.78
CA PRO A 284 11.77 -17.31 -16.41
C PRO A 284 11.30 -16.02 -15.71
N VAL A 285 11.93 -15.69 -14.57
CA VAL A 285 11.63 -14.47 -13.83
C VAL A 285 12.00 -13.27 -14.67
N LYS A 286 11.08 -12.30 -14.81
CA LYS A 286 11.40 -11.02 -15.40
C LYS A 286 12.09 -10.15 -14.37
N THR A 287 13.32 -9.76 -14.65
CA THR A 287 14.13 -8.94 -13.73
C THR A 287 14.43 -7.58 -14.36
N PHE A 288 14.43 -6.56 -13.53
CA PHE A 288 14.61 -5.17 -13.96
C PHE A 288 15.72 -4.52 -13.14
N ALA A 289 16.66 -3.86 -13.81
CA ALA A 289 17.75 -3.15 -13.18
C ALA A 289 17.90 -1.72 -13.73
N VAL A 290 18.41 -0.84 -12.89
CA VAL A 290 18.78 0.51 -13.26
C VAL A 290 20.27 0.73 -13.02
N GLY A 291 20.92 1.42 -13.94
CA GLY A 291 22.31 1.82 -13.83
C GLY A 291 22.51 3.26 -14.26
N PHE A 292 23.73 3.71 -14.10
CA PHE A 292 24.19 5.03 -14.51
C PHE A 292 25.29 4.92 -15.57
N ALA A 293 25.48 5.98 -16.33
CA ALA A 293 26.55 6.02 -17.32
C ALA A 293 27.93 6.00 -16.67
N GLU A 294 28.03 6.55 -15.47
CA GLU A 294 29.24 6.63 -14.68
C GLU A 294 29.62 5.24 -14.16
N ARG A 295 30.81 4.78 -14.54
CA ARG A 295 31.27 3.41 -14.26
C ARG A 295 31.30 3.07 -12.76
N GLU A 296 31.67 4.04 -11.93
CA GLU A 296 31.77 3.89 -10.47
C GLU A 296 30.42 3.71 -9.79
N ALA A 297 29.34 4.21 -10.38
CA ALA A 297 27.97 4.13 -9.88
C ALA A 297 27.14 3.04 -10.58
N ASN A 298 27.76 2.21 -11.42
CA ASN A 298 27.07 1.24 -12.27
C ASN A 298 27.22 -0.19 -11.76
N GLU A 299 26.16 -0.70 -11.16
CA GLU A 299 26.10 -2.06 -10.61
C GLU A 299 25.49 -3.10 -11.58
N LEU A 300 25.13 -2.73 -12.81
CA LEU A 300 24.47 -3.62 -13.78
C LEU A 300 25.26 -4.92 -14.05
N GLN A 301 26.58 -4.91 -13.94
CA GLN A 301 27.39 -6.12 -14.09
C GLN A 301 27.03 -7.21 -13.09
N TYR A 302 26.69 -6.87 -11.85
CA TYR A 302 26.29 -7.80 -10.79
C TYR A 302 24.86 -8.30 -11.03
N ALA A 303 23.94 -7.39 -11.42
CA ALA A 303 22.58 -7.77 -11.80
C ALA A 303 22.58 -8.78 -12.96
N ARG A 304 23.41 -8.55 -14.01
CA ARG A 304 23.57 -9.49 -15.15
C ARG A 304 24.11 -10.85 -14.72
N LEU A 305 25.05 -10.87 -13.76
CA LEU A 305 25.62 -12.12 -13.24
C LEU A 305 24.53 -12.97 -12.60
N VAL A 306 23.73 -12.38 -11.71
CA VAL A 306 22.64 -13.07 -11.03
C VAL A 306 21.54 -13.48 -12.01
N ALA A 307 21.14 -12.59 -12.92
CA ALA A 307 20.12 -12.87 -13.92
C ALA A 307 20.49 -14.09 -14.79
N ARG A 308 21.75 -14.20 -15.22
CA ARG A 308 22.26 -15.35 -15.97
C ARG A 308 22.24 -16.63 -15.13
N ALA A 309 22.64 -16.52 -13.86
CA ALA A 309 22.70 -17.69 -12.95
C ALA A 309 21.33 -18.33 -12.71
N ILE A 310 20.25 -17.53 -12.67
CA ILE A 310 18.87 -18.01 -12.47
C ILE A 310 18.08 -18.19 -13.78
N GLY A 311 18.69 -17.92 -14.95
CA GLY A 311 18.00 -18.00 -16.24
C GLY A 311 16.88 -16.96 -16.43
N ALA A 312 17.03 -15.75 -15.89
CA ALA A 312 16.02 -14.71 -15.94
C ALA A 312 15.93 -14.01 -17.30
N GLU A 313 14.73 -13.49 -17.62
CA GLU A 313 14.51 -12.49 -18.67
C GLU A 313 14.87 -11.11 -18.09
N HIS A 314 16.05 -10.58 -18.42
CA HIS A 314 16.63 -9.43 -17.76
C HIS A 314 16.51 -8.15 -18.61
N HIS A 315 16.01 -7.08 -18.02
CA HIS A 315 15.83 -5.77 -18.63
C HIS A 315 16.57 -4.69 -17.85
N GLU A 316 17.18 -3.74 -18.56
CA GLU A 316 17.97 -2.68 -17.95
C GLU A 316 17.59 -1.30 -18.48
N VAL A 317 17.77 -0.30 -17.64
CA VAL A 317 17.72 1.11 -18.00
C VAL A 317 18.93 1.85 -17.47
N VAL A 318 19.53 2.70 -18.29
CA VAL A 318 20.62 3.59 -17.88
C VAL A 318 20.07 5.01 -17.79
N VAL A 319 20.32 5.66 -16.67
CA VAL A 319 19.82 7.00 -16.34
C VAL A 319 20.99 8.00 -16.42
N SER A 320 20.82 9.04 -17.23
CA SER A 320 21.79 10.15 -17.29
C SER A 320 21.53 11.18 -16.19
N PRO A 321 22.55 12.01 -15.81
CA PRO A 321 22.37 13.10 -14.85
C PRO A 321 21.27 14.09 -15.25
N GLY A 322 21.14 14.38 -16.54
CA GLY A 322 20.07 15.25 -17.05
C GLY A 322 18.68 14.66 -16.83
N GLN A 323 18.48 13.36 -17.10
CA GLN A 323 17.23 12.66 -16.83
C GLN A 323 16.91 12.61 -15.33
N PHE A 324 17.94 12.41 -14.49
CA PHE A 324 17.80 12.42 -13.04
C PHE A 324 17.20 13.75 -12.56
N MET A 325 17.81 14.87 -12.94
CA MET A 325 17.33 16.21 -12.53
C MET A 325 15.94 16.54 -13.09
N GLN A 326 15.63 16.14 -14.31
CA GLN A 326 14.32 16.37 -14.93
C GLN A 326 13.19 15.58 -14.24
N ALA A 327 13.50 14.46 -13.60
CA ALA A 327 12.50 13.65 -12.90
C ALA A 327 12.07 14.25 -11.53
N LEU A 328 12.92 15.05 -10.88
CA LEU A 328 12.71 15.55 -9.52
C LEU A 328 11.37 16.25 -9.29
N PRO A 329 10.93 17.23 -10.11
CA PRO A 329 9.66 17.91 -9.87
C PRO A 329 8.45 16.93 -9.90
N LYS A 330 8.52 15.94 -10.80
CA LYS A 330 7.47 14.94 -10.92
C LYS A 330 7.44 14.00 -9.71
N LEU A 331 8.60 13.61 -9.20
CA LEU A 331 8.70 12.74 -8.03
C LEU A 331 8.26 13.46 -6.76
N ILE A 332 8.63 14.73 -6.56
CA ILE A 332 8.13 15.57 -5.45
C ILE A 332 6.59 15.62 -5.49
N TRP A 333 6.01 15.78 -6.68
CA TRP A 333 4.55 15.74 -6.83
C TRP A 333 3.95 14.38 -6.45
N HIS A 334 4.63 13.27 -6.76
CA HIS A 334 4.15 11.92 -6.41
C HIS A 334 4.27 11.65 -4.90
N GLU A 335 5.34 12.09 -4.27
CA GLU A 335 5.59 11.84 -2.85
C GLU A 335 4.82 12.78 -1.92
N ASP A 336 4.31 13.92 -2.40
CA ASP A 336 3.71 15.01 -1.61
C ASP A 336 4.68 15.64 -0.60
N GLU A 337 5.93 15.25 -0.62
CA GLU A 337 7.00 15.67 0.29
C GLU A 337 8.30 15.91 -0.50
N PRO A 338 9.26 16.68 0.03
CA PRO A 338 10.57 16.80 -0.60
C PRO A 338 11.27 15.44 -0.71
N ILE A 339 12.02 15.22 -1.80
CA ILE A 339 12.79 13.99 -1.99
C ILE A 339 14.06 14.06 -1.15
N ALA A 340 14.16 13.21 -0.14
CA ALA A 340 15.33 13.09 0.72
C ALA A 340 16.24 11.91 0.34
N PHE A 341 15.71 10.89 -0.31
CA PHE A 341 16.46 9.70 -0.71
C PHE A 341 16.73 9.70 -2.20
N GLN A 342 18.02 9.63 -2.54
CA GLN A 342 18.49 9.64 -3.94
C GLN A 342 17.98 8.42 -4.70
N SER A 343 17.69 7.30 -4.01
CA SER A 343 17.16 6.06 -4.59
C SER A 343 15.77 6.20 -5.20
N SER A 344 14.96 7.20 -4.80
CA SER A 344 13.64 7.45 -5.40
C SER A 344 13.70 7.67 -6.91
N VAL A 345 14.78 8.33 -7.41
CA VAL A 345 14.89 8.62 -8.85
C VAL A 345 15.22 7.36 -9.67
N PRO A 346 16.25 6.55 -9.38
CA PRO A 346 16.46 5.29 -10.08
C PRO A 346 15.27 4.35 -9.95
N LEU A 347 14.60 4.29 -8.78
CA LEU A 347 13.39 3.49 -8.58
C LEU A 347 12.25 3.91 -9.53
N PHE A 348 12.08 5.21 -9.78
CA PHE A 348 11.12 5.70 -10.77
C PHE A 348 11.43 5.19 -12.19
N PHE A 349 12.69 5.22 -12.61
CA PHE A 349 13.07 4.79 -13.96
C PHE A 349 12.93 3.27 -14.13
N VAL A 350 13.36 2.47 -13.17
CA VAL A 350 13.22 1.00 -13.22
C VAL A 350 11.76 0.59 -13.13
N SER A 351 10.94 1.30 -12.33
CA SER A 351 9.48 1.06 -12.26
C SER A 351 8.80 1.38 -13.59
N ARG A 352 9.21 2.46 -14.27
CA ARG A 352 8.72 2.81 -15.60
C ARG A 352 9.09 1.78 -16.66
N LEU A 353 10.28 1.18 -16.57
CA LEU A 353 10.68 0.05 -17.41
C LEU A 353 9.85 -1.17 -17.11
N ALA A 354 9.75 -1.57 -15.84
CA ALA A 354 9.02 -2.77 -15.41
C ALA A 354 7.53 -2.72 -15.80
N ARG A 355 6.88 -1.55 -15.72
CA ARG A 355 5.49 -1.35 -16.12
C ARG A 355 5.18 -1.77 -17.56
N GLN A 356 6.17 -1.81 -18.47
CA GLN A 356 5.99 -2.25 -19.84
C GLN A 356 5.84 -3.78 -19.96
N HIS A 357 6.24 -4.52 -18.92
CA HIS A 357 6.33 -5.98 -18.94
C HIS A 357 5.48 -6.66 -17.87
N VAL A 358 5.34 -6.02 -16.69
CA VAL A 358 4.66 -6.58 -15.52
C VAL A 358 3.85 -5.52 -14.78
N LYS A 359 2.90 -5.95 -13.94
CA LYS A 359 2.15 -5.04 -13.05
C LYS A 359 2.62 -5.09 -11.59
N VAL A 360 3.28 -6.18 -11.20
CA VAL A 360 3.76 -6.41 -9.84
C VAL A 360 5.26 -6.68 -9.90
N VAL A 361 6.00 -6.14 -8.95
CA VAL A 361 7.41 -6.43 -8.74
C VAL A 361 7.68 -6.69 -7.27
N LEU A 362 8.55 -7.67 -7.01
CA LEU A 362 9.17 -7.85 -5.71
C LEU A 362 10.43 -6.98 -5.65
N THR A 363 10.82 -6.57 -4.46
CA THR A 363 12.05 -5.82 -4.20
C THR A 363 12.71 -6.34 -2.94
N GLY A 364 14.03 -6.24 -2.85
CA GLY A 364 14.84 -6.62 -1.70
C GLY A 364 15.05 -5.48 -0.69
N GLU A 365 14.23 -4.45 -0.76
CA GLU A 365 14.27 -3.30 0.14
C GLU A 365 13.28 -3.45 1.29
#